data_eaf7f22aa2f0eeb8143b2e12b1adcdd9
#
_entry.id   eaf7f22aa2f0eeb8143b2e12b1adcdd9
#
_cell.length_a   1.000
_cell.length_b   1.000
_cell.length_c   1.000
_cell.angle_alpha   90.00
_cell.angle_beta   90.00
_cell.angle_gamma   90.00
#
_symmetry.space_group_name_H-M   'P 1'
#
loop_
_entity.id
_entity.type
_entity.pdbx_description
1 polymer ?
#
loop_
_entity_poly.entity_id
_entity_poly.type
_entity_poly.pdbx_seq_one_letter_code
_entity_poly.pdbx_strand_id
1 'polypeptide(L)'
;MKTKYILLTMAAAAMTLSSCEKYLDTSLDLHNTSETVGTSRNSIWGFANAFYSPIIYGYAVIDDNLFASASDEAQQTSAASDVIYFNKGIVNSSVNPLWRYYNNCYEGIRAANYFLDYVSDGKGMALLEQNRNLITDAVNYARDVASLNYYIAEAHIARAYYYSELIKMYGGVPIIEQTSDAAGARMVARSSYEDCVEYIVGEIDGWKDQLATDWTDNNTREGRFTLGAALAIKARVLLYAASPLHNPSGDWDKWDRAAKAAADVINLGTYSLDGDYATYFTGNRSLSSAETIYAVRRAASNTMEKNNYPIATSGGKSGVCPTENLVSAYEWTGAVDEADPYANRDPRLAASIVVNGSRWNGRVIAQAAGESDDMARTNASRTGYYLRKFLTDELNLTQGATAQHNWVAYRYAEVLLNYAEAVNEAYGPASVPAGLPMSAKAALAMVRNRASSSLPAVNAGTVDAFRAAVKHERQVELAFEDHRYWDLLRWRDAINVLNSPVQGVKVTRSEDRYSYEVVDVADRTFMERNYYLPFMRSEVVNSKGTLEQNAGY
;
A
#
# COMPACT_ATOMS: atom_id res chain seq x y z
N MET A 1 55.85 33.37 41.04
CA MET A 1 55.66 32.28 40.07
C MET A 1 54.22 31.80 39.91
N LYS A 2 53.42 31.73 40.97
CA LYS A 2 52.02 31.19 40.89
C LYS A 2 51.05 32.06 40.06
N THR A 3 51.20 33.35 40.00
CA THR A 3 50.32 34.29 39.26
C THR A 3 50.48 34.22 37.73
N LYS A 4 51.68 33.87 37.24
CA LYS A 4 51.93 33.73 35.77
C LYS A 4 51.31 32.49 35.17
N TYR A 5 51.18 31.41 35.98
CA TYR A 5 50.53 30.18 35.52
C TYR A 5 49.01 30.28 35.49
N ILE A 6 48.41 31.07 36.39
CA ILE A 6 46.95 31.31 36.39
C ILE A 6 46.55 32.17 35.17
N LEU A 7 47.33 33.12 34.76
CA LEU A 7 47.06 33.91 33.54
C LEU A 7 47.27 33.12 32.24
N LEU A 8 48.23 32.17 32.23
CA LEU A 8 48.41 31.28 31.06
C LEU A 8 47.30 30.26 30.95
N THR A 9 46.78 29.72 32.05
CA THR A 9 45.64 28.78 32.03
C THR A 9 44.34 29.46 31.70
N MET A 10 44.12 30.72 32.10
CA MET A 10 42.94 31.48 31.66
C MET A 10 43.00 31.87 30.17
N ALA A 11 44.17 32.17 29.63
CA ALA A 11 44.34 32.44 28.21
C ALA A 11 44.16 31.17 27.35
N ALA A 12 44.60 30.01 27.83
CA ALA A 12 44.38 28.74 27.14
C ALA A 12 42.92 28.30 27.19
N ALA A 13 42.19 28.53 28.30
CA ALA A 13 40.75 28.26 28.40
C ALA A 13 39.90 29.21 27.54
N ALA A 14 40.33 30.46 27.35
CA ALA A 14 39.63 31.42 26.48
C ALA A 14 39.80 31.10 24.98
N MET A 15 40.90 30.46 24.55
CA MET A 15 41.12 30.06 23.17
C MET A 15 40.41 28.76 22.79
N THR A 16 39.93 27.96 23.75
CA THR A 16 39.15 26.73 23.47
C THR A 16 37.64 26.99 23.35
N LEU A 17 37.16 28.18 23.74
CA LEU A 17 35.74 28.56 23.65
C LEU A 17 35.36 29.30 22.37
N SER A 18 36.32 29.72 21.53
CA SER A 18 36.01 30.43 20.28
C SER A 18 36.10 29.58 19.02
N SER A 19 36.35 28.26 19.15
CA SER A 19 36.54 27.37 17.99
C SER A 19 35.34 26.52 17.61
N CYS A 20 34.22 26.60 18.33
CA CYS A 20 33.08 25.73 18.10
C CYS A 20 31.84 26.40 17.51
N GLU A 21 31.76 27.73 17.43
CA GLU A 21 30.57 28.40 16.89
C GLU A 21 30.43 28.25 15.37
N LYS A 22 31.50 28.21 14.61
CA LYS A 22 31.45 28.07 13.16
C LYS A 22 31.30 26.62 12.65
N TYR A 23 31.52 25.63 13.51
CA TYR A 23 31.36 24.20 13.13
C TYR A 23 29.97 23.64 13.45
N LEU A 24 29.19 24.37 14.27
CA LEU A 24 27.80 24.04 14.59
C LEU A 24 26.79 24.87 13.78
N ASP A 25 27.26 25.87 13.06
CA ASP A 25 26.48 26.65 12.08
C ASP A 25 26.58 26.07 10.65
N THR A 26 26.93 24.83 10.50
CA THR A 26 26.44 24.11 9.35
C THR A 26 24.95 23.92 9.60
N SER A 27 24.16 24.86 9.11
CA SER A 27 22.81 24.54 8.70
C SER A 27 22.98 23.28 7.85
N LEU A 28 22.64 22.13 8.41
CA LEU A 28 22.34 20.92 7.64
C LEU A 28 21.10 21.32 6.83
N ASP A 29 21.32 22.13 5.80
CA ASP A 29 20.36 22.38 4.75
C ASP A 29 20.32 21.11 3.92
N LEU A 30 19.67 20.08 4.49
CA LEU A 30 19.31 18.85 3.81
C LEU A 30 18.24 19.11 2.74
N HIS A 31 17.78 20.35 2.62
CA HIS A 31 16.87 20.78 1.59
C HIS A 31 17.67 21.56 0.54
N ASN A 32 17.85 20.97 -0.61
CA ASN A 32 18.27 21.71 -1.77
C ASN A 32 17.27 22.85 -2.01
N THR A 33 17.67 24.09 -1.80
CA THR A 33 16.87 25.25 -2.16
C THR A 33 17.03 25.53 -3.65
N SER A 34 16.08 26.26 -4.25
CA SER A 34 16.19 26.70 -5.65
C SER A 34 17.49 27.49 -5.93
N GLU A 35 18.06 28.12 -4.89
CA GLU A 35 19.32 28.88 -4.98
C GLU A 35 20.55 27.94 -4.96
N THR A 36 20.53 26.88 -4.20
CA THR A 36 21.65 25.93 -4.10
C THR A 36 21.67 24.86 -5.20
N VAL A 37 20.49 24.54 -5.76
CA VAL A 37 20.33 23.56 -6.84
C VAL A 37 20.29 24.24 -8.21
N GLY A 38 20.16 25.53 -8.27
CA GLY A 38 19.66 26.35 -9.37
C GLY A 38 20.53 26.50 -10.60
N THR A 39 21.53 25.66 -10.88
CA THR A 39 22.40 25.91 -12.03
C THR A 39 22.64 24.72 -12.94
N SER A 40 22.08 23.56 -12.65
CA SER A 40 22.35 22.35 -13.41
C SER A 40 21.07 21.67 -13.89
N ARG A 41 21.03 21.31 -15.15
CA ARG A 41 20.02 20.44 -15.79
C ARG A 41 19.76 19.17 -14.96
N ASN A 42 20.79 18.60 -14.33
CA ASN A 42 20.66 17.41 -13.49
C ASN A 42 19.86 17.65 -12.22
N SER A 43 19.75 18.89 -11.79
CA SER A 43 18.98 19.28 -10.60
C SER A 43 17.48 19.13 -10.83
N ILE A 44 16.99 19.31 -12.05
CA ILE A 44 15.59 19.07 -12.43
C ILE A 44 15.21 17.62 -12.08
N TRP A 45 16.09 16.66 -12.43
CA TRP A 45 15.84 15.24 -12.20
C TRP A 45 15.89 14.87 -10.71
N GLY A 46 16.76 15.53 -9.95
CA GLY A 46 16.82 15.37 -8.50
C GLY A 46 15.50 15.78 -7.82
N PHE A 47 14.96 16.95 -8.17
CA PHE A 47 13.67 17.42 -7.65
C PHE A 47 12.50 16.57 -8.13
N ALA A 48 12.50 16.16 -9.40
CA ALA A 48 11.49 15.28 -9.94
C ALA A 48 11.45 13.91 -9.22
N ASN A 49 12.60 13.35 -8.86
CA ASN A 49 12.65 12.10 -8.12
C ASN A 49 12.24 12.24 -6.64
N ALA A 50 12.30 13.46 -6.07
CA ALA A 50 11.98 13.69 -4.67
C ALA A 50 10.52 13.35 -4.33
N PHE A 51 9.56 13.61 -5.22
CA PHE A 51 8.16 13.28 -4.96
C PHE A 51 7.84 11.78 -5.06
N TYR A 52 8.75 10.94 -5.55
CA TYR A 52 8.61 9.47 -5.49
C TYR A 52 9.13 8.87 -4.18
N SER A 53 10.02 9.57 -3.47
CA SER A 53 10.68 9.04 -2.26
C SER A 53 9.69 8.66 -1.14
N PRO A 54 8.66 9.46 -0.82
CA PRO A 54 7.73 9.17 0.27
C PRO A 54 6.64 8.15 -0.06
N ILE A 55 6.61 7.57 -1.27
CA ILE A 55 5.57 6.61 -1.67
C ILE A 55 5.52 5.43 -0.69
N ILE A 56 4.30 5.06 -0.31
CA ILE A 56 4.04 4.01 0.67
C ILE A 56 4.52 2.67 0.14
N TYR A 57 5.30 1.98 0.96
CA TYR A 57 5.82 0.64 0.69
C TYR A 57 5.10 -0.37 1.58
N GLY A 58 4.16 -1.13 1.01
CA GLY A 58 3.22 -1.96 1.75
C GLY A 58 3.85 -3.09 2.57
N TYR A 59 5.09 -3.48 2.25
CA TYR A 59 5.82 -4.46 3.08
C TYR A 59 6.37 -3.89 4.39
N ALA A 60 6.23 -2.60 4.63
CA ALA A 60 6.74 -1.94 5.83
C ALA A 60 5.71 -0.96 6.43
N VAL A 61 4.42 -1.30 6.38
CA VAL A 61 3.35 -0.41 6.86
C VAL A 61 3.38 -0.28 8.38
N ILE A 62 3.54 -1.40 9.09
CA ILE A 62 3.58 -1.41 10.55
C ILE A 62 4.66 -2.38 11.03
N ASP A 63 5.54 -1.95 11.93
CA ASP A 63 6.65 -2.75 12.48
C ASP A 63 7.51 -3.45 11.41
N ASP A 64 7.82 -2.75 10.31
CA ASP A 64 8.50 -3.30 9.13
C ASP A 64 7.83 -4.56 8.56
N ASN A 65 6.49 -4.60 8.59
CA ASN A 65 5.68 -5.71 8.12
C ASN A 65 4.37 -5.23 7.46
N LEU A 66 3.55 -6.19 7.00
CA LEU A 66 2.25 -5.97 6.39
C LEU A 66 1.23 -5.42 7.41
N PHE A 67 0.25 -4.67 6.91
CA PHE A 67 -0.88 -4.18 7.70
C PHE A 67 -2.01 -5.21 7.87
N ALA A 68 -1.93 -6.36 7.20
CA ALA A 68 -2.95 -7.42 7.19
C ALA A 68 -3.40 -7.85 8.59
N SER A 69 -2.51 -7.79 9.60
CA SER A 69 -2.86 -8.12 10.99
C SER A 69 -3.79 -7.11 11.68
N ALA A 70 -4.13 -6.00 11.04
CA ALA A 70 -5.19 -5.09 11.50
C ALA A 70 -6.60 -5.55 11.07
N SER A 71 -6.69 -6.50 10.12
CA SER A 71 -7.94 -7.08 9.60
C SER A 71 -8.10 -8.54 10.00
N ASP A 72 -9.21 -9.14 9.59
CA ASP A 72 -9.48 -10.57 9.78
C ASP A 72 -8.60 -11.51 8.95
N GLU A 73 -7.68 -10.98 8.12
CA GLU A 73 -6.74 -11.77 7.33
C GLU A 73 -5.64 -12.42 8.16
N ALA A 74 -5.14 -11.73 9.18
CA ALA A 74 -4.00 -12.19 9.96
C ALA A 74 -4.02 -11.74 11.42
N GLN A 75 -3.22 -12.41 12.23
CA GLN A 75 -2.90 -12.05 13.61
C GLN A 75 -1.38 -11.89 13.77
N GLN A 76 -0.95 -10.81 14.41
CA GLN A 76 0.46 -10.61 14.71
C GLN A 76 0.89 -11.47 15.91
N THR A 77 2.02 -12.16 15.77
CA THR A 77 2.58 -13.00 16.85
C THR A 77 3.11 -12.17 18.01
N SER A 78 3.79 -11.06 17.71
CA SER A 78 4.33 -10.18 18.75
C SER A 78 3.23 -9.38 19.44
N ALA A 79 3.11 -9.54 20.74
CA ALA A 79 2.21 -8.73 21.57
C ALA A 79 2.67 -7.26 21.73
N ALA A 80 3.91 -6.95 21.37
CA ALA A 80 4.47 -5.60 21.40
C ALA A 80 4.31 -4.86 20.07
N SER A 81 3.64 -5.46 19.08
CA SER A 81 3.38 -4.82 17.79
C SER A 81 2.40 -3.66 17.94
N ASP A 82 2.68 -2.57 17.25
CA ASP A 82 1.80 -1.39 17.19
C ASP A 82 0.44 -1.68 16.53
N VAL A 83 0.29 -2.81 15.82
CA VAL A 83 -1.01 -3.25 15.29
C VAL A 83 -2.06 -3.44 16.38
N ILE A 84 -1.64 -3.63 17.65
CA ILE A 84 -2.55 -3.77 18.79
C ILE A 84 -3.45 -2.54 18.97
N TYR A 85 -3.01 -1.35 18.58
CA TYR A 85 -3.82 -0.14 18.66
C TYR A 85 -5.05 -0.25 17.75
N PHE A 86 -4.93 -0.89 16.58
CA PHE A 86 -6.04 -1.19 15.67
C PHE A 86 -6.89 -2.33 16.22
N ASN A 87 -6.27 -3.43 16.63
CA ASN A 87 -6.97 -4.63 17.10
C ASN A 87 -7.80 -4.39 18.37
N LYS A 88 -7.45 -3.39 19.18
CA LYS A 88 -8.19 -3.01 20.39
C LYS A 88 -9.03 -1.73 20.24
N GLY A 89 -9.05 -1.13 19.06
CA GLY A 89 -9.79 0.11 18.79
C GLY A 89 -9.30 1.32 19.61
N ILE A 90 -8.03 1.32 20.05
CA ILE A 90 -7.45 2.32 20.97
C ILE A 90 -6.55 3.33 20.26
N VAL A 91 -6.51 3.34 18.94
CA VAL A 91 -5.90 4.46 18.17
C VAL A 91 -6.53 5.76 18.63
N ASN A 92 -5.71 6.78 18.90
CA ASN A 92 -6.17 8.08 19.41
C ASN A 92 -5.25 9.22 18.95
N SER A 93 -5.64 10.46 19.25
CA SER A 93 -4.90 11.66 18.83
C SER A 93 -3.52 11.84 19.45
N SER A 94 -3.13 11.01 20.42
CA SER A 94 -1.78 10.97 20.96
C SER A 94 -0.96 9.78 20.44
N VAL A 95 -1.63 8.72 20.00
CA VAL A 95 -1.01 7.49 19.49
C VAL A 95 -1.75 7.02 18.24
N ASN A 96 -1.14 7.27 17.09
CA ASN A 96 -1.60 6.79 15.79
C ASN A 96 -0.39 6.16 15.05
N PRO A 97 -0.28 4.82 15.00
CA PRO A 97 0.86 4.15 14.37
C PRO A 97 1.03 4.47 12.88
N LEU A 98 -0.04 4.86 12.18
CA LEU A 98 0.02 5.26 10.77
C LEU A 98 0.28 6.77 10.57
N TRP A 99 0.54 7.53 11.65
CA TRP A 99 0.81 8.97 11.53
C TRP A 99 2.00 9.30 10.63
N ARG A 100 3.00 8.43 10.57
CA ARG A 100 4.13 8.60 9.66
C ARG A 100 3.69 8.70 8.19
N TYR A 101 2.62 8.00 7.79
CA TYR A 101 2.11 8.07 6.42
C TYR A 101 1.38 9.38 6.13
N TYR A 102 0.73 9.97 7.13
CA TYR A 102 0.23 11.34 7.01
C TYR A 102 1.37 12.30 6.66
N ASN A 103 2.47 12.23 7.41
CA ASN A 103 3.65 13.06 7.15
C ASN A 103 4.28 12.76 5.79
N ASN A 104 4.46 11.48 5.43
CA ASN A 104 5.02 11.07 4.15
C ASN A 104 4.17 11.57 2.97
N CYS A 105 2.84 11.51 3.08
CA CYS A 105 1.96 12.02 2.03
C CYS A 105 2.12 13.54 1.85
N TYR A 106 2.12 14.31 2.93
CA TYR A 106 2.34 15.76 2.82
C TYR A 106 3.77 16.12 2.42
N GLU A 107 4.77 15.32 2.77
CA GLU A 107 6.13 15.46 2.25
C GLU A 107 6.16 15.26 0.73
N GLY A 108 5.48 14.23 0.22
CA GLY A 108 5.35 13.98 -1.21
C GLY A 108 4.60 15.08 -1.95
N ILE A 109 3.49 15.58 -1.39
CA ILE A 109 2.73 16.71 -1.93
C ILE A 109 3.61 17.97 -1.99
N ARG A 110 4.34 18.26 -0.90
CA ARG A 110 5.27 19.40 -0.86
C ARG A 110 6.38 19.26 -1.91
N ALA A 111 6.97 18.07 -2.05
CA ALA A 111 7.99 17.83 -3.06
C ALA A 111 7.47 18.02 -4.49
N ALA A 112 6.25 17.57 -4.78
CA ALA A 112 5.60 17.76 -6.06
C ALA A 112 5.31 19.26 -6.32
N ASN A 113 4.74 19.98 -5.35
CA ASN A 113 4.51 21.43 -5.44
C ASN A 113 5.83 22.17 -5.68
N TYR A 114 6.87 21.85 -4.92
CA TYR A 114 8.17 22.46 -5.07
C TYR A 114 8.77 22.25 -6.46
N PHE A 115 8.68 21.04 -7.00
CA PHE A 115 9.11 20.74 -8.36
C PHE A 115 8.33 21.54 -9.40
N LEU A 116 6.99 21.59 -9.28
CA LEU A 116 6.14 22.35 -10.21
C LEU A 116 6.46 23.84 -10.19
N ASP A 117 6.62 24.44 -9.01
CA ASP A 117 7.03 25.86 -8.87
C ASP A 117 8.43 26.11 -9.45
N TYR A 118 9.36 25.14 -9.25
CA TYR A 118 10.73 25.25 -9.73
C TYR A 118 10.84 25.25 -11.26
N VAL A 119 9.98 24.49 -11.95
CA VAL A 119 10.01 24.40 -13.43
C VAL A 119 8.98 25.31 -14.12
N SER A 120 8.17 26.04 -13.34
CA SER A 120 7.12 26.93 -13.85
C SER A 120 7.67 28.10 -14.66
N ASP A 121 6.79 28.79 -15.36
CA ASP A 121 7.08 30.05 -16.07
C ASP A 121 8.28 29.98 -17.04
N GLY A 122 8.49 28.80 -17.64
CA GLY A 122 9.59 28.57 -18.58
C GLY A 122 10.96 28.34 -17.93
N LYS A 123 11.07 28.36 -16.60
CA LYS A 123 12.35 28.14 -15.88
C LYS A 123 12.93 26.75 -16.19
N GLY A 124 12.09 25.72 -16.22
CA GLY A 124 12.52 24.35 -16.57
C GLY A 124 13.16 24.29 -17.96
N MET A 125 12.55 24.93 -18.95
CA MET A 125 13.10 25.00 -20.31
C MET A 125 14.40 25.79 -20.36
N ALA A 126 14.48 26.95 -19.69
CA ALA A 126 15.70 27.75 -19.62
C ALA A 126 16.88 26.98 -18.99
N LEU A 127 16.62 26.14 -17.98
CA LEU A 127 17.63 25.25 -17.38
C LEU A 127 18.09 24.15 -18.35
N LEU A 128 17.18 23.60 -19.18
CA LEU A 128 17.54 22.61 -20.20
C LEU A 128 18.39 23.21 -21.31
N GLU A 129 18.22 24.48 -21.63
CA GLU A 129 18.97 25.20 -22.66
C GLU A 129 20.33 25.71 -22.17
N GLN A 130 20.50 25.88 -20.88
CA GLN A 130 21.70 26.43 -20.27
C GLN A 130 22.96 25.61 -20.65
N ASN A 131 24.00 26.32 -21.17
CA ASN A 131 25.28 25.73 -21.57
C ASN A 131 25.16 24.57 -22.59
N ARG A 132 24.12 24.59 -23.44
CA ARG A 132 23.86 23.59 -24.46
C ARG A 132 23.94 24.18 -25.87
N ASN A 133 24.59 23.46 -26.78
CA ASN A 133 24.52 23.78 -28.19
C ASN A 133 23.30 23.06 -28.79
N LEU A 134 22.21 23.80 -29.05
CA LEU A 134 20.95 23.26 -29.54
C LEU A 134 21.02 22.63 -30.94
N ILE A 135 22.08 22.95 -31.72
CA ILE A 135 22.27 22.40 -33.06
C ILE A 135 22.96 21.03 -32.99
N THR A 136 24.08 20.94 -32.27
CA THR A 136 24.88 19.72 -32.19
C THR A 136 24.35 18.71 -31.16
N ASP A 137 23.52 19.14 -30.20
CA ASP A 137 22.92 18.33 -29.12
C ASP A 137 21.38 18.25 -29.22
N ALA A 138 20.82 18.47 -30.40
CA ALA A 138 19.36 18.58 -30.62
C ALA A 138 18.59 17.32 -30.16
N VAL A 139 19.13 16.14 -30.39
CA VAL A 139 18.49 14.85 -30.01
C VAL A 139 18.39 14.71 -28.50
N ASN A 140 19.48 14.99 -27.78
CA ASN A 140 19.47 14.93 -26.31
C ASN A 140 18.57 16.03 -25.71
N TYR A 141 18.56 17.22 -26.30
CA TYR A 141 17.67 18.30 -25.89
C TYR A 141 16.19 17.91 -26.02
N ALA A 142 15.80 17.37 -27.17
CA ALA A 142 14.42 16.91 -27.38
C ALA A 142 14.01 15.81 -26.37
N ARG A 143 14.92 14.88 -26.08
CA ARG A 143 14.68 13.85 -25.06
C ARG A 143 14.51 14.45 -23.66
N ASP A 144 15.34 15.43 -23.29
CA ASP A 144 15.25 16.07 -21.98
C ASP A 144 13.96 16.91 -21.85
N VAL A 145 13.53 17.58 -22.91
CA VAL A 145 12.23 18.28 -22.99
C VAL A 145 11.07 17.31 -22.78
N ALA A 146 11.06 16.19 -23.51
CA ALA A 146 10.06 15.16 -23.32
C ALA A 146 10.04 14.61 -21.89
N SER A 147 11.22 14.39 -21.29
CA SER A 147 11.35 13.94 -19.91
C SER A 147 10.82 14.95 -18.90
N LEU A 148 11.08 16.25 -19.12
CA LEU A 148 10.55 17.32 -18.26
C LEU A 148 9.01 17.33 -18.30
N ASN A 149 8.41 17.23 -19.49
CA ASN A 149 6.96 17.21 -19.64
C ASN A 149 6.33 16.01 -18.94
N TYR A 150 6.94 14.81 -19.05
CA TYR A 150 6.49 13.65 -18.29
C TYR A 150 6.57 13.88 -16.77
N TYR A 151 7.66 14.44 -16.26
CA TYR A 151 7.80 14.69 -14.84
C TYR A 151 6.82 15.75 -14.32
N ILE A 152 6.45 16.74 -15.14
CA ILE A 152 5.40 17.70 -14.78
C ILE A 152 4.06 16.97 -14.60
N ALA A 153 3.65 16.16 -15.56
CA ALA A 153 2.43 15.36 -15.45
C ALA A 153 2.50 14.40 -14.24
N GLU A 154 3.61 13.70 -14.06
CA GLU A 154 3.81 12.78 -12.93
C GLU A 154 3.76 13.48 -11.56
N ALA A 155 4.20 14.74 -11.44
CA ALA A 155 4.09 15.50 -10.20
C ALA A 155 2.62 15.76 -9.81
N HIS A 156 1.75 16.04 -10.79
CA HIS A 156 0.31 16.13 -10.57
C HIS A 156 -0.29 14.79 -10.15
N ILE A 157 0.10 13.70 -10.81
CA ILE A 157 -0.36 12.36 -10.42
C ILE A 157 0.16 11.95 -9.05
N ALA A 158 1.39 12.34 -8.68
CA ALA A 158 1.92 12.11 -7.34
C ALA A 158 1.07 12.80 -6.26
N ARG A 159 0.65 14.06 -6.49
CA ARG A 159 -0.30 14.75 -5.59
C ARG A 159 -1.61 13.98 -5.48
N ALA A 160 -2.20 13.58 -6.61
CA ALA A 160 -3.42 12.77 -6.65
C ALA A 160 -3.26 11.46 -5.85
N TYR A 161 -2.13 10.75 -6.02
CA TYR A 161 -1.82 9.55 -5.25
C TYR A 161 -1.75 9.83 -3.75
N TYR A 162 -1.01 10.84 -3.32
CA TYR A 162 -0.88 11.13 -1.90
C TYR A 162 -2.19 11.57 -1.26
N TYR A 163 -3.00 12.37 -1.95
CA TYR A 163 -4.33 12.71 -1.47
C TYR A 163 -5.25 11.50 -1.43
N SER A 164 -5.17 10.55 -2.37
CA SER A 164 -5.95 9.32 -2.33
C SER A 164 -5.64 8.47 -1.08
N GLU A 165 -4.36 8.40 -0.69
CA GLU A 165 -3.95 7.72 0.53
C GLU A 165 -4.39 8.47 1.80
N LEU A 166 -4.31 9.79 1.81
CA LEU A 166 -4.78 10.60 2.93
C LEU A 166 -6.28 10.45 3.17
N ILE A 167 -7.11 10.60 2.12
CA ILE A 167 -8.57 10.53 2.29
C ILE A 167 -9.06 9.12 2.61
N LYS A 168 -8.34 8.08 2.18
CA LYS A 168 -8.58 6.69 2.58
C LYS A 168 -8.49 6.53 4.11
N MET A 169 -7.53 7.20 4.75
CA MET A 169 -7.24 7.09 6.18
C MET A 169 -8.02 8.08 7.05
N TYR A 170 -8.18 9.31 6.59
CA TYR A 170 -8.64 10.43 7.44
C TYR A 170 -9.98 11.04 7.02
N GLY A 171 -10.55 10.63 5.88
CA GLY A 171 -11.64 11.36 5.28
C GLY A 171 -11.15 12.66 4.64
N GLY A 172 -11.89 13.77 4.77
CA GLY A 172 -11.44 15.06 4.24
C GLY A 172 -10.14 15.57 4.90
N VAL A 173 -9.29 16.25 4.13
CA VAL A 173 -7.98 16.78 4.58
C VAL A 173 -7.72 18.15 3.95
N PRO A 174 -6.78 18.96 4.48
CA PRO A 174 -6.36 20.21 3.83
C PRO A 174 -5.74 19.96 2.45
N ILE A 175 -6.21 20.67 1.42
CA ILE A 175 -5.65 20.62 0.07
C ILE A 175 -4.62 21.77 -0.08
N ILE A 176 -3.35 21.41 -0.30
CA ILE A 176 -2.23 22.33 -0.41
C ILE A 176 -1.68 22.26 -1.85
N GLU A 177 -1.98 23.26 -2.65
CA GLU A 177 -1.68 23.28 -4.10
C GLU A 177 -0.37 23.97 -4.45
N GLN A 178 0.17 24.76 -3.54
CA GLN A 178 1.36 25.59 -3.76
C GLN A 178 2.40 25.34 -2.67
N THR A 179 3.64 25.66 -3.00
CA THR A 179 4.71 25.65 -2.01
C THR A 179 4.44 26.69 -0.92
N SER A 180 4.43 26.25 0.33
CA SER A 180 4.30 27.11 1.49
C SER A 180 5.22 26.65 2.60
N ASP A 181 5.53 27.53 3.55
CA ASP A 181 6.18 27.12 4.78
C ASP A 181 5.20 26.31 5.67
N ALA A 182 5.74 25.68 6.70
CA ALA A 182 4.93 24.84 7.59
C ALA A 182 3.82 25.63 8.32
N ALA A 183 4.01 26.94 8.55
CA ALA A 183 3.01 27.78 9.20
C ALA A 183 1.86 28.09 8.24
N GLY A 184 2.16 28.45 6.98
CA GLY A 184 1.16 28.69 5.94
C GLY A 184 0.35 27.43 5.62
N ALA A 185 1.01 26.27 5.49
CA ALA A 185 0.35 25.00 5.24
C ALA A 185 -0.68 24.65 6.32
N ARG A 186 -0.37 24.91 7.61
CA ARG A 186 -1.28 24.66 8.73
C ARG A 186 -2.48 25.59 8.79
N MET A 187 -2.47 26.69 8.06
CA MET A 187 -3.59 27.64 8.00
C MET A 187 -4.60 27.28 6.91
N VAL A 188 -4.31 26.28 6.07
CA VAL A 188 -5.26 25.79 5.07
C VAL A 188 -6.37 25.00 5.77
N ALA A 189 -7.61 25.38 5.52
CA ALA A 189 -8.76 24.71 6.13
C ALA A 189 -8.90 23.27 5.64
N ARG A 190 -9.44 22.41 6.50
CA ARG A 190 -9.79 21.05 6.14
C ARG A 190 -10.89 21.05 5.08
N SER A 191 -10.65 20.44 3.95
CA SER A 191 -11.63 20.23 2.89
C SER A 191 -12.54 19.03 3.20
N SER A 192 -13.72 19.01 2.61
CA SER A 192 -14.59 17.83 2.70
C SER A 192 -13.99 16.63 1.97
N TYR A 193 -14.46 15.43 2.29
CA TYR A 193 -14.06 14.22 1.54
C TYR A 193 -14.38 14.35 0.05
N GLU A 194 -15.55 14.89 -0.28
CA GLU A 194 -16.01 15.09 -1.65
C GLU A 194 -15.12 16.08 -2.42
N ASP A 195 -14.78 17.22 -1.80
CA ASP A 195 -13.86 18.18 -2.41
C ASP A 195 -12.49 17.56 -2.70
N CYS A 196 -12.00 16.71 -1.79
CA CYS A 196 -10.75 15.99 -2.01
C CYS A 196 -10.85 14.99 -3.16
N VAL A 197 -11.98 14.29 -3.31
CA VAL A 197 -12.23 13.37 -4.43
C VAL A 197 -12.24 14.14 -5.75
N GLU A 198 -12.96 15.25 -5.83
CA GLU A 198 -13.02 16.05 -7.06
C GLU A 198 -11.65 16.68 -7.39
N TYR A 199 -10.89 17.09 -6.39
CA TYR A 199 -9.50 17.55 -6.59
C TYR A 199 -8.62 16.44 -7.19
N ILE A 200 -8.66 15.22 -6.65
CA ILE A 200 -7.88 14.08 -7.16
C ILE A 200 -8.28 13.76 -8.59
N VAL A 201 -9.58 13.72 -8.87
CA VAL A 201 -10.10 13.46 -10.23
C VAL A 201 -9.67 14.57 -11.20
N GLY A 202 -9.74 15.82 -10.76
CA GLY A 202 -9.30 16.98 -11.56
C GLY A 202 -7.81 16.94 -11.91
N GLU A 203 -6.95 16.60 -10.95
CA GLU A 203 -5.50 16.41 -11.18
C GLU A 203 -5.24 15.31 -12.22
N ILE A 204 -5.93 14.17 -12.10
CA ILE A 204 -5.74 13.06 -13.03
C ILE A 204 -6.27 13.41 -14.43
N ASP A 205 -7.48 13.93 -14.52
CA ASP A 205 -8.09 14.25 -15.82
C ASP A 205 -7.37 15.38 -16.54
N GLY A 206 -6.79 16.31 -15.81
CA GLY A 206 -5.99 17.41 -16.38
C GLY A 206 -4.65 16.97 -16.97
N TRP A 207 -4.06 15.88 -16.45
CA TRP A 207 -2.66 15.55 -16.76
C TRP A 207 -2.44 14.14 -17.32
N LYS A 208 -3.43 13.24 -17.29
CA LYS A 208 -3.28 11.85 -17.73
C LYS A 208 -2.77 11.70 -19.18
N ASP A 209 -3.19 12.59 -20.09
CA ASP A 209 -2.85 12.49 -21.51
C ASP A 209 -1.41 12.90 -21.82
N GLN A 210 -0.70 13.50 -20.86
CA GLN A 210 0.72 13.82 -20.96
C GLN A 210 1.63 12.74 -20.34
N LEU A 211 1.05 11.69 -19.76
CA LEU A 211 1.82 10.57 -19.19
C LEU A 211 2.28 9.59 -20.27
N ALA A 212 3.37 8.90 -20.00
CA ALA A 212 3.75 7.75 -20.79
C ALA A 212 2.73 6.61 -20.63
N THR A 213 2.49 5.87 -21.72
CA THR A 213 1.65 4.66 -21.66
C THR A 213 2.36 3.52 -20.95
N ASP A 214 3.67 3.40 -21.15
CA ASP A 214 4.55 2.46 -20.45
C ASP A 214 5.98 3.02 -20.36
N TRP A 215 6.85 2.30 -19.65
CA TRP A 215 8.27 2.61 -19.48
C TRP A 215 9.19 1.47 -19.91
N THR A 216 8.69 0.52 -20.71
CA THR A 216 9.41 -0.69 -21.09
C THR A 216 10.63 -0.43 -21.97
N ASP A 217 10.62 0.61 -22.78
CA ASP A 217 11.74 0.99 -23.65
C ASP A 217 12.97 1.52 -22.91
N ASN A 218 12.88 1.68 -21.58
CA ASN A 218 13.94 2.31 -20.83
C ASN A 218 14.04 1.71 -19.42
N ASN A 219 14.89 0.70 -19.26
CA ASN A 219 15.13 -0.06 -18.02
C ASN A 219 15.32 0.78 -16.74
N THR A 220 15.45 2.10 -16.86
CA THR A 220 15.63 3.02 -15.73
C THR A 220 14.34 3.67 -15.23
N ARG A 221 13.22 3.43 -15.90
CA ARG A 221 11.96 4.16 -15.65
C ARG A 221 10.86 3.34 -14.98
N GLU A 222 11.12 2.08 -14.71
CA GLU A 222 10.20 1.26 -13.94
C GLU A 222 9.95 1.89 -12.55
N GLY A 223 8.69 1.90 -12.10
CA GLY A 223 8.29 2.54 -10.85
C GLY A 223 7.91 4.03 -10.98
N ARG A 224 7.81 4.59 -12.18
CA ARG A 224 7.22 5.90 -12.46
C ARG A 224 5.74 5.75 -12.83
N PHE A 225 4.95 6.81 -12.57
CA PHE A 225 3.54 6.81 -12.94
C PHE A 225 3.35 6.78 -14.47
N THR A 226 2.38 5.98 -14.89
CA THR A 226 1.93 5.84 -16.28
C THR A 226 0.49 6.30 -16.40
N LEU A 227 -0.03 6.41 -17.62
CA LEU A 227 -1.45 6.61 -17.87
C LEU A 227 -2.31 5.57 -17.13
N GLY A 228 -1.94 4.29 -17.20
CA GLY A 228 -2.66 3.22 -16.51
C GLY A 228 -2.63 3.37 -14.99
N ALA A 229 -1.50 3.81 -14.40
CA ALA A 229 -1.41 4.08 -12.98
C ALA A 229 -2.33 5.23 -12.55
N ALA A 230 -2.36 6.33 -13.31
CA ALA A 230 -3.25 7.46 -13.03
C ALA A 230 -4.74 7.05 -13.09
N LEU A 231 -5.13 6.30 -14.12
CA LEU A 231 -6.51 5.80 -14.25
C LEU A 231 -6.88 4.79 -13.15
N ALA A 232 -5.94 3.94 -12.70
CA ALA A 232 -6.19 2.99 -11.62
C ALA A 232 -6.36 3.71 -10.27
N ILE A 233 -5.59 4.78 -9.99
CA ILE A 233 -5.79 5.66 -8.84
C ILE A 233 -7.20 6.26 -8.87
N LYS A 234 -7.62 6.83 -9.99
CA LYS A 234 -8.96 7.40 -10.18
C LYS A 234 -10.06 6.36 -9.93
N ALA A 235 -9.92 5.16 -10.49
CA ALA A 235 -10.89 4.07 -10.34
C ALA A 235 -11.05 3.65 -8.86
N ARG A 236 -9.95 3.52 -8.11
CA ARG A 236 -9.99 3.19 -6.68
C ARG A 236 -10.64 4.31 -5.85
N VAL A 237 -10.28 5.55 -6.10
CA VAL A 237 -10.85 6.72 -5.39
C VAL A 237 -12.36 6.81 -5.62
N LEU A 238 -12.82 6.69 -6.85
CA LEU A 238 -14.24 6.76 -7.18
C LEU A 238 -15.03 5.56 -6.65
N LEU A 239 -14.43 4.36 -6.61
CA LEU A 239 -15.04 3.20 -5.96
C LEU A 239 -15.24 3.45 -4.46
N TYR A 240 -14.24 4.01 -3.78
CA TYR A 240 -14.34 4.33 -2.35
C TYR A 240 -15.40 5.42 -2.12
N ALA A 241 -15.47 6.44 -2.96
CA ALA A 241 -16.48 7.50 -2.90
C ALA A 241 -17.91 6.99 -3.16
N ALA A 242 -18.06 5.93 -3.96
CA ALA A 242 -19.34 5.27 -4.21
C ALA A 242 -19.75 4.29 -3.12
N SER A 243 -18.81 3.85 -2.27
CA SER A 243 -19.06 2.83 -1.25
C SER A 243 -19.83 3.37 -0.04
N PRO A 244 -20.55 2.53 0.73
CA PRO A 244 -21.48 2.91 1.79
C PRO A 244 -20.96 3.91 2.83
N LEU A 245 -19.66 3.91 3.14
CA LEU A 245 -19.07 4.86 4.09
C LEU A 245 -19.19 6.32 3.61
N HIS A 246 -19.06 6.55 2.30
CA HIS A 246 -19.09 7.87 1.68
C HIS A 246 -20.31 8.11 0.79
N ASN A 247 -21.14 7.08 0.64
CA ASN A 247 -22.38 7.11 -0.13
C ASN A 247 -23.53 6.41 0.62
N PRO A 248 -23.91 6.90 1.82
CA PRO A 248 -24.94 6.26 2.63
C PRO A 248 -26.34 6.32 1.99
N SER A 249 -26.57 7.22 1.07
CA SER A 249 -27.83 7.32 0.30
C SER A 249 -27.91 6.31 -0.86
N GLY A 250 -26.80 5.66 -1.22
CA GLY A 250 -26.74 4.76 -2.37
C GLY A 250 -26.87 5.50 -3.71
N ASP A 251 -26.33 6.72 -3.80
CA ASP A 251 -26.35 7.52 -5.03
C ASP A 251 -25.79 6.74 -6.21
N TRP A 252 -26.65 6.55 -7.22
CA TRP A 252 -26.33 5.76 -8.40
C TRP A 252 -25.23 6.41 -9.26
N ASP A 253 -25.20 7.73 -9.37
CA ASP A 253 -24.22 8.44 -10.18
C ASP A 253 -22.78 8.18 -9.71
N LYS A 254 -22.58 8.01 -8.40
CA LYS A 254 -21.28 7.65 -7.85
C LYS A 254 -20.81 6.27 -8.32
N TRP A 255 -21.71 5.29 -8.33
CA TRP A 255 -21.40 3.94 -8.81
C TRP A 255 -21.14 3.91 -10.32
N ASP A 256 -21.91 4.66 -11.09
CA ASP A 256 -21.70 4.81 -12.54
C ASP A 256 -20.32 5.44 -12.84
N ARG A 257 -19.96 6.51 -12.13
CA ARG A 257 -18.63 7.13 -12.24
C ARG A 257 -17.51 6.14 -11.92
N ALA A 258 -17.66 5.34 -10.87
CA ALA A 258 -16.69 4.31 -10.49
C ALA A 258 -16.57 3.22 -11.56
N ALA A 259 -17.69 2.75 -12.12
CA ALA A 259 -17.71 1.77 -13.21
C ALA A 259 -17.00 2.27 -14.45
N LYS A 260 -17.26 3.52 -14.87
CA LYS A 260 -16.61 4.16 -16.02
C LYS A 260 -15.11 4.32 -15.80
N ALA A 261 -14.70 4.76 -14.61
CA ALA A 261 -13.26 4.92 -14.29
C ALA A 261 -12.49 3.59 -14.33
N ALA A 262 -13.08 2.50 -13.82
CA ALA A 262 -12.48 1.18 -13.95
C ALA A 262 -12.48 0.68 -15.41
N ALA A 263 -13.54 0.98 -16.19
CA ALA A 263 -13.61 0.68 -17.61
C ALA A 263 -12.52 1.41 -18.41
N ASP A 264 -12.15 2.63 -18.06
CA ASP A 264 -11.08 3.38 -18.71
C ASP A 264 -9.75 2.61 -18.66
N VAL A 265 -9.42 1.98 -17.53
CA VAL A 265 -8.21 1.14 -17.41
C VAL A 265 -8.33 -0.13 -18.27
N ILE A 266 -9.50 -0.78 -18.27
CA ILE A 266 -9.75 -2.01 -19.05
C ILE A 266 -9.64 -1.70 -20.55
N ASN A 267 -10.20 -0.58 -21.00
CA ASN A 267 -10.23 -0.16 -22.40
C ASN A 267 -8.86 0.24 -22.95
N LEU A 268 -7.84 0.47 -22.09
CA LEU A 268 -6.46 0.62 -22.60
C LEU A 268 -5.99 -0.62 -23.35
N GLY A 269 -6.49 -1.81 -23.01
CA GLY A 269 -6.11 -3.07 -23.66
C GLY A 269 -4.64 -3.48 -23.41
N THR A 270 -3.95 -2.78 -22.54
CA THR A 270 -2.51 -2.99 -22.24
C THR A 270 -2.30 -4.08 -21.18
N TYR A 271 -3.27 -4.26 -20.27
CA TYR A 271 -3.13 -5.13 -19.12
C TYR A 271 -3.86 -6.46 -19.30
N SER A 272 -3.30 -7.51 -18.70
CA SER A 272 -3.91 -8.84 -18.64
C SER A 272 -3.50 -9.56 -17.35
N LEU A 273 -4.30 -10.52 -16.90
CA LEU A 273 -3.97 -11.31 -15.72
C LEU A 273 -2.73 -12.19 -15.95
N ASP A 274 -1.84 -12.24 -14.98
CA ASP A 274 -0.74 -13.21 -14.98
C ASP A 274 -1.31 -14.64 -14.82
N GLY A 275 -0.82 -15.57 -15.60
CA GLY A 275 -1.30 -16.96 -15.57
C GLY A 275 -0.92 -17.70 -14.28
N ASP A 276 0.09 -17.24 -13.53
CA ASP A 276 0.61 -17.91 -12.35
C ASP A 276 0.59 -17.00 -11.11
N TYR A 277 -0.47 -17.11 -10.33
CA TYR A 277 -0.66 -16.37 -9.09
C TYR A 277 0.46 -16.60 -8.06
N ALA A 278 0.94 -17.84 -7.94
CA ALA A 278 1.89 -18.22 -6.89
C ALA A 278 3.25 -17.52 -7.04
N THR A 279 3.76 -17.42 -8.29
CA THR A 279 5.07 -16.83 -8.56
C THR A 279 5.02 -15.36 -8.92
N TYR A 280 3.82 -14.82 -9.22
CA TYR A 280 3.65 -13.41 -9.59
C TYR A 280 4.27 -12.43 -8.59
N PHE A 281 4.15 -12.71 -7.29
CA PHE A 281 4.58 -11.81 -6.21
C PHE A 281 6.05 -11.98 -5.80
N THR A 282 6.79 -12.89 -6.41
CA THR A 282 8.17 -13.23 -6.00
C THR A 282 9.22 -12.64 -6.95
N GLY A 283 10.32 -12.18 -6.39
CA GLY A 283 11.44 -11.63 -7.15
C GLY A 283 11.04 -10.43 -8.01
N ASN A 284 11.46 -10.44 -9.27
CA ASN A 284 11.14 -9.38 -10.25
C ASN A 284 10.01 -9.76 -11.22
N ARG A 285 9.31 -10.89 -11.00
CA ARG A 285 8.27 -11.33 -11.93
C ARG A 285 7.16 -10.29 -12.09
N SER A 286 6.71 -9.70 -11.00
CA SER A 286 5.69 -8.65 -11.06
C SER A 286 6.08 -7.46 -11.96
N LEU A 287 7.35 -7.10 -12.05
CA LEU A 287 7.80 -5.98 -12.89
C LEU A 287 7.71 -6.26 -14.39
N SER A 288 7.76 -7.54 -14.79
CA SER A 288 7.65 -7.97 -16.20
C SER A 288 6.25 -8.47 -16.58
N SER A 289 5.35 -8.57 -15.61
CA SER A 289 3.99 -9.06 -15.84
C SER A 289 3.08 -7.96 -16.37
N ALA A 290 2.26 -8.29 -17.37
CA ALA A 290 1.21 -7.42 -17.89
C ALA A 290 0.06 -7.19 -16.89
N GLU A 291 0.04 -7.87 -15.76
CA GLU A 291 -0.93 -7.63 -14.68
C GLU A 291 -0.57 -6.41 -13.84
N THR A 292 0.72 -6.06 -13.74
CA THR A 292 1.18 -4.96 -12.90
C THR A 292 0.93 -3.62 -13.58
N ILE A 293 0.16 -2.77 -12.90
CA ILE A 293 -0.11 -1.39 -13.33
C ILE A 293 0.90 -0.43 -12.70
N TYR A 294 1.15 -0.60 -11.39
CA TYR A 294 2.12 0.21 -10.66
C TYR A 294 2.75 -0.57 -9.51
N ALA A 295 4.08 -0.55 -9.43
CA ALA A 295 4.84 -1.19 -8.36
C ALA A 295 5.89 -0.27 -7.77
N VAL A 296 6.00 -0.30 -6.44
CA VAL A 296 7.03 0.43 -5.68
C VAL A 296 8.24 -0.47 -5.50
N ARG A 297 9.39 -0.02 -5.99
CA ARG A 297 10.66 -0.75 -5.96
C ARG A 297 11.51 -0.33 -4.77
N ARG A 298 12.18 -1.28 -4.17
CA ARG A 298 13.20 -1.06 -3.12
C ARG A 298 14.40 -1.97 -3.37
N ALA A 299 15.51 -1.68 -2.70
CA ALA A 299 16.66 -2.58 -2.73
C ALA A 299 16.32 -3.96 -2.15
N ALA A 300 17.00 -5.00 -2.61
CA ALA A 300 16.85 -6.35 -2.08
C ALA A 300 17.09 -6.37 -0.56
N SER A 301 16.25 -7.10 0.16
CA SER A 301 16.31 -7.20 1.61
C SER A 301 15.87 -8.60 2.06
N ASN A 302 16.04 -8.92 3.34
CA ASN A 302 15.48 -10.13 3.94
C ASN A 302 14.57 -9.81 5.14
N THR A 303 14.08 -8.58 5.19
CA THR A 303 13.23 -8.13 6.29
C THR A 303 11.91 -8.91 6.32
N MET A 304 11.29 -9.12 5.17
CA MET A 304 10.03 -9.87 5.05
C MET A 304 10.19 -11.30 5.52
N GLU A 305 11.25 -11.99 5.08
CA GLU A 305 11.53 -13.37 5.49
C GLU A 305 11.87 -13.46 6.98
N LYS A 306 12.74 -12.59 7.49
CA LYS A 306 13.06 -12.56 8.92
C LYS A 306 11.82 -12.33 9.79
N ASN A 307 10.95 -11.44 9.37
CA ASN A 307 9.76 -11.13 10.15
C ASN A 307 8.69 -12.23 10.05
N ASN A 308 8.62 -13.02 8.97
CA ASN A 308 7.46 -13.88 8.71
C ASN A 308 7.77 -15.37 8.53
N TYR A 309 9.01 -15.80 8.39
CA TYR A 309 9.31 -17.22 8.30
C TYR A 309 8.82 -18.01 9.52
N PRO A 310 8.33 -19.25 9.31
CA PRO A 310 7.92 -20.16 10.39
C PRO A 310 8.99 -20.30 11.48
N ILE A 311 8.56 -20.42 12.73
CA ILE A 311 9.43 -20.33 13.92
C ILE A 311 10.60 -21.32 13.93
N ALA A 312 10.43 -22.52 13.37
CA ALA A 312 11.51 -23.50 13.31
C ALA A 312 12.48 -23.26 12.14
N THR A 313 12.25 -22.26 11.29
CA THR A 313 13.21 -21.83 10.28
C THR A 313 14.19 -20.83 10.92
N SER A 314 15.50 -21.12 10.82
CA SER A 314 16.53 -20.29 11.46
C SER A 314 16.43 -18.83 11.05
N GLY A 315 16.27 -17.92 12.02
CA GLY A 315 16.13 -16.49 11.80
C GLY A 315 14.69 -15.99 11.56
N GLY A 316 13.70 -16.88 11.48
CA GLY A 316 12.29 -16.53 11.33
C GLY A 316 11.63 -16.13 12.65
N LYS A 317 10.61 -15.24 12.58
CA LYS A 317 9.88 -14.69 13.74
C LYS A 317 8.37 -14.95 13.70
N SER A 318 7.85 -15.58 12.65
CA SER A 318 6.41 -15.90 12.50
C SER A 318 5.49 -14.66 12.69
N GLY A 319 5.85 -13.50 12.15
CA GLY A 319 5.18 -12.24 12.51
C GLY A 319 3.71 -12.18 12.10
N VAL A 320 3.42 -12.14 10.81
CA VAL A 320 2.06 -12.12 10.25
C VAL A 320 1.58 -13.55 10.06
N CYS A 321 0.64 -13.97 10.90
CA CYS A 321 0.05 -15.30 10.88
C CYS A 321 -1.37 -15.23 10.30
N PRO A 322 -1.63 -15.83 9.12
CA PRO A 322 -2.98 -15.92 8.56
C PRO A 322 -3.98 -16.50 9.54
N THR A 323 -5.24 -16.08 9.49
CA THR A 323 -6.30 -16.57 10.37
C THR A 323 -7.09 -17.70 9.73
N GLU A 324 -7.79 -18.49 10.54
CA GLU A 324 -8.79 -19.44 10.03
C GLU A 324 -9.96 -18.72 9.34
N ASN A 325 -10.29 -17.48 9.78
CA ASN A 325 -11.29 -16.65 9.11
C ASN A 325 -10.96 -16.43 7.62
N LEU A 326 -9.66 -16.25 7.28
CA LEU A 326 -9.21 -16.17 5.89
C LEU A 326 -9.09 -17.56 5.24
N VAL A 327 -8.53 -18.56 5.92
CA VAL A 327 -8.36 -19.92 5.38
C VAL A 327 -9.71 -20.50 4.98
N SER A 328 -10.74 -20.34 5.80
CA SER A 328 -12.10 -20.78 5.50
C SER A 328 -12.73 -20.10 4.28
N ALA A 329 -12.26 -18.91 3.89
CA ALA A 329 -12.75 -18.21 2.70
C ALA A 329 -12.28 -18.85 1.38
N TYR A 330 -11.18 -19.60 1.37
CA TYR A 330 -10.77 -20.33 0.17
C TYR A 330 -11.73 -21.48 -0.12
N GLU A 331 -12.33 -21.50 -1.30
CA GLU A 331 -13.37 -22.45 -1.68
C GLU A 331 -12.82 -23.89 -1.82
N TRP A 332 -13.70 -24.88 -1.68
CA TRP A 332 -13.43 -26.24 -2.06
C TRP A 332 -13.61 -26.41 -3.58
N THR A 333 -12.61 -26.99 -4.24
CA THR A 333 -12.62 -27.28 -5.68
C THR A 333 -12.92 -28.75 -5.97
N GLY A 334 -13.01 -29.56 -4.92
CA GLY A 334 -13.31 -31.00 -4.98
C GLY A 334 -13.99 -31.49 -3.70
N ALA A 335 -13.98 -32.79 -3.48
CA ALA A 335 -14.52 -33.38 -2.27
C ALA A 335 -13.72 -32.94 -1.03
N VAL A 336 -14.44 -32.68 0.06
CA VAL A 336 -13.84 -32.39 1.37
C VAL A 336 -13.11 -33.64 1.86
N ASP A 337 -11.85 -33.49 2.26
CA ASP A 337 -11.06 -34.52 2.92
C ASP A 337 -10.91 -34.14 4.41
N GLU A 338 -11.56 -34.90 5.29
CA GLU A 338 -11.50 -34.66 6.75
C GLU A 338 -10.10 -34.93 7.34
N ALA A 339 -9.29 -35.77 6.66
CA ALA A 339 -7.93 -36.06 7.08
C ALA A 339 -6.93 -35.01 6.65
N ASP A 340 -7.22 -34.29 5.56
CA ASP A 340 -6.45 -33.17 5.07
C ASP A 340 -7.38 -32.01 4.67
N PRO A 341 -7.70 -31.10 5.60
CA PRO A 341 -8.61 -29.98 5.35
C PRO A 341 -8.08 -28.93 4.36
N TYR A 342 -6.86 -29.10 3.88
CA TYR A 342 -6.21 -28.23 2.91
C TYR A 342 -6.17 -28.81 1.51
N ALA A 343 -6.46 -30.11 1.35
CA ALA A 343 -6.58 -30.75 0.05
C ALA A 343 -7.82 -30.24 -0.71
N ASN A 344 -7.75 -30.25 -2.03
CA ASN A 344 -8.87 -29.86 -2.91
C ASN A 344 -9.46 -28.45 -2.63
N ARG A 345 -8.64 -27.54 -2.14
CA ARG A 345 -9.02 -26.13 -1.93
C ARG A 345 -8.62 -25.28 -3.13
N ASP A 346 -9.17 -24.08 -3.20
CA ASP A 346 -8.72 -23.01 -4.10
C ASP A 346 -7.18 -22.96 -4.11
N PRO A 347 -6.52 -23.11 -5.26
CA PRO A 347 -5.04 -23.16 -5.35
C PRO A 347 -4.33 -21.93 -4.75
N ARG A 348 -5.02 -20.78 -4.65
CA ARG A 348 -4.49 -19.57 -4.02
C ARG A 348 -4.24 -19.74 -2.51
N LEU A 349 -4.90 -20.71 -1.85
CA LEU A 349 -4.60 -21.08 -0.46
C LEU A 349 -3.13 -21.49 -0.31
N ALA A 350 -2.72 -22.50 -1.07
CA ALA A 350 -1.34 -23.00 -1.02
C ALA A 350 -0.31 -21.98 -1.52
N ALA A 351 -0.70 -21.06 -2.40
CA ALA A 351 0.15 -19.95 -2.86
C ALA A 351 0.35 -18.85 -1.81
N SER A 352 -0.61 -18.67 -0.91
CA SER A 352 -0.64 -17.55 0.04
C SER A 352 -0.28 -17.94 1.47
N ILE A 353 -0.54 -19.20 1.87
CA ILE A 353 -0.52 -19.65 3.27
C ILE A 353 0.26 -20.97 3.39
N VAL A 354 1.13 -21.04 4.40
CA VAL A 354 1.81 -22.25 4.81
C VAL A 354 1.00 -22.91 5.94
N VAL A 355 0.61 -24.15 5.73
CA VAL A 355 -0.20 -24.95 6.66
C VAL A 355 0.60 -26.12 7.24
N ASN A 356 0.07 -26.81 8.27
CA ASN A 356 0.66 -28.03 8.76
C ASN A 356 0.82 -29.05 7.62
N GLY A 357 1.97 -29.73 7.55
CA GLY A 357 2.31 -30.65 6.46
C GLY A 357 2.92 -30.00 5.21
N SER A 358 2.87 -28.69 5.05
CA SER A 358 3.52 -27.99 3.93
C SER A 358 5.02 -28.19 3.91
N ARG A 359 5.60 -28.26 2.70
CA ARG A 359 7.07 -28.16 2.53
C ARG A 359 7.47 -26.68 2.57
N TRP A 360 8.45 -26.37 3.39
CA TRP A 360 9.01 -25.02 3.53
C TRP A 360 10.49 -25.05 3.87
N ASN A 361 11.33 -24.35 3.13
CA ASN A 361 12.76 -24.22 3.40
C ASN A 361 13.45 -25.60 3.66
N GLY A 362 13.20 -26.56 2.77
CA GLY A 362 13.77 -27.90 2.82
C GLY A 362 13.21 -28.85 3.90
N ARG A 363 12.21 -28.44 4.70
CA ARG A 363 11.59 -29.22 5.77
C ARG A 363 10.06 -29.30 5.62
N VAL A 364 9.42 -30.13 6.42
CA VAL A 364 7.98 -30.18 6.58
C VAL A 364 7.57 -29.39 7.82
N ILE A 365 6.52 -28.59 7.71
CA ILE A 365 5.91 -27.88 8.84
C ILE A 365 5.18 -28.89 9.71
N ALA A 366 5.48 -28.90 11.01
CA ALA A 366 4.93 -29.85 11.98
C ALA A 366 4.55 -29.10 13.27
N GLN A 367 3.23 -28.94 13.51
CA GLN A 367 2.68 -28.01 14.49
C GLN A 367 2.03 -28.68 15.71
N ALA A 368 1.94 -30.00 15.75
CA ALA A 368 1.42 -30.70 16.92
C ALA A 368 2.33 -30.51 18.14
N ALA A 369 1.80 -30.77 19.33
CA ALA A 369 2.52 -30.62 20.58
C ALA A 369 3.85 -31.40 20.57
N GLY A 370 4.96 -30.72 20.91
CA GLY A 370 6.32 -31.27 20.92
C GLY A 370 7.01 -31.33 19.56
N GLU A 371 6.35 -30.95 18.47
CA GLU A 371 6.94 -30.89 17.13
C GLU A 371 7.70 -29.56 16.88
N SER A 372 8.34 -29.46 15.69
CA SER A 372 9.25 -28.33 15.39
C SER A 372 8.55 -26.97 15.39
N ASP A 373 7.30 -26.89 14.96
CA ASP A 373 6.52 -25.66 14.86
C ASP A 373 5.37 -25.61 15.88
N ASP A 374 5.50 -26.38 16.98
CA ASP A 374 4.50 -26.43 18.06
C ASP A 374 4.06 -25.01 18.47
N MET A 375 2.77 -24.77 18.45
CA MET A 375 2.16 -23.46 18.78
C MET A 375 2.44 -22.99 20.22
N ALA A 376 2.83 -23.90 21.12
CA ALA A 376 3.24 -23.55 22.48
C ALA A 376 4.64 -22.92 22.56
N ARG A 377 5.45 -22.98 21.50
CA ARG A 377 6.77 -22.37 21.48
C ARG A 377 6.68 -20.84 21.50
N THR A 378 7.64 -20.21 22.15
CA THR A 378 7.78 -18.75 22.13
C THR A 378 7.91 -18.25 20.68
N ASN A 379 7.12 -17.24 20.33
CA ASN A 379 7.04 -16.67 18.98
C ASN A 379 6.59 -17.64 17.87
N ALA A 380 5.96 -18.77 18.21
CA ALA A 380 5.26 -19.58 17.22
C ALA A 380 3.99 -18.89 16.73
N SER A 381 3.44 -19.36 15.59
CA SER A 381 2.17 -18.86 15.08
C SER A 381 1.08 -18.92 16.14
N ARG A 382 0.34 -17.84 16.32
CA ARG A 382 -0.84 -17.78 17.20
C ARG A 382 -2.06 -18.46 16.59
N THR A 383 -2.08 -18.62 15.27
CA THR A 383 -3.25 -19.10 14.52
C THR A 383 -3.08 -20.52 13.96
N GLY A 384 -1.87 -21.09 14.01
CA GLY A 384 -1.55 -22.36 13.37
C GLY A 384 -1.24 -22.25 11.88
N TYR A 385 -1.10 -21.05 11.36
CA TYR A 385 -0.77 -20.75 9.96
C TYR A 385 0.42 -19.82 9.86
N TYR A 386 1.13 -19.84 8.71
CA TYR A 386 2.21 -18.91 8.41
C TYR A 386 2.00 -18.26 7.04
N LEU A 387 2.50 -17.05 6.87
CA LEU A 387 2.49 -16.34 5.60
C LEU A 387 3.38 -17.06 4.58
N ARG A 388 2.90 -17.17 3.33
CA ARG A 388 3.71 -17.61 2.19
C ARG A 388 3.81 -16.55 1.11
N LYS A 389 2.70 -15.92 0.78
CA LYS A 389 2.64 -14.87 -0.25
C LYS A 389 3.73 -13.84 0.00
N PHE A 390 4.40 -13.41 -1.06
CA PHE A 390 5.53 -12.46 -1.08
C PHE A 390 6.89 -13.04 -0.62
N LEU A 391 6.93 -14.15 0.09
CA LEU A 391 8.16 -14.69 0.66
C LEU A 391 8.90 -15.59 -0.33
N THR A 392 10.22 -15.57 -0.26
CA THR A 392 11.07 -16.51 -0.98
C THR A 392 11.24 -17.76 -0.13
N ASP A 393 10.76 -18.91 -0.60
CA ASP A 393 10.66 -20.16 0.20
C ASP A 393 12.00 -20.66 0.78
N GLU A 394 13.13 -20.41 0.12
CA GLU A 394 14.43 -21.03 0.42
C GLU A 394 15.55 -20.01 0.72
N LEU A 395 15.23 -18.84 1.24
CA LEU A 395 16.26 -17.85 1.54
C LEU A 395 17.06 -18.22 2.81
N ASN A 396 18.40 -18.24 2.69
CA ASN A 396 19.27 -18.52 3.82
C ASN A 396 19.53 -17.28 4.67
N LEU A 397 18.69 -17.08 5.70
CA LEU A 397 18.73 -15.92 6.59
C LEU A 397 19.99 -15.87 7.46
N THR A 398 20.56 -17.04 7.81
CA THR A 398 21.76 -17.10 8.66
C THR A 398 23.03 -16.67 7.95
N GLN A 399 23.04 -16.76 6.62
CA GLN A 399 24.10 -16.24 5.78
C GLN A 399 23.83 -14.81 5.26
N GLY A 400 22.75 -14.19 5.69
CA GLY A 400 22.41 -12.83 5.30
C GLY A 400 21.93 -12.71 3.85
N ALA A 401 21.47 -13.80 3.22
CA ALA A 401 20.90 -13.76 1.88
C ALA A 401 19.70 -12.80 1.83
N THR A 402 19.50 -12.13 0.69
CA THR A 402 18.44 -11.16 0.45
C THR A 402 17.63 -11.54 -0.78
N ALA A 403 16.36 -11.13 -0.83
CA ALA A 403 15.47 -11.28 -1.97
C ALA A 403 14.97 -9.92 -2.44
N GLN A 404 14.58 -9.84 -3.72
CA GLN A 404 13.95 -8.65 -4.27
C GLN A 404 12.46 -8.68 -3.93
N HIS A 405 11.96 -7.56 -3.37
CA HIS A 405 10.55 -7.36 -3.08
C HIS A 405 10.07 -6.08 -3.77
N ASN A 406 9.08 -6.23 -4.66
CA ASN A 406 8.43 -5.12 -5.33
C ASN A 406 6.98 -5.06 -4.85
N TRP A 407 6.59 -3.96 -4.20
CA TRP A 407 5.23 -3.79 -3.74
C TRP A 407 4.33 -3.40 -4.92
N VAL A 408 3.46 -4.31 -5.32
CA VAL A 408 2.45 -4.04 -6.36
C VAL A 408 1.32 -3.25 -5.74
N ALA A 409 1.30 -1.94 -5.98
CA ALA A 409 0.30 -1.04 -5.42
C ALA A 409 -1.02 -1.03 -6.21
N TYR A 410 -0.94 -1.28 -7.52
CA TYR A 410 -2.09 -1.40 -8.42
C TYR A 410 -1.85 -2.53 -9.42
N ARG A 411 -2.83 -3.43 -9.58
CA ARG A 411 -2.78 -4.53 -10.54
C ARG A 411 -4.14 -4.77 -11.20
N TYR A 412 -4.12 -5.41 -12.36
CA TYR A 412 -5.30 -5.55 -13.21
C TYR A 412 -6.43 -6.36 -12.57
N ALA A 413 -6.12 -7.36 -11.74
CA ALA A 413 -7.16 -8.11 -11.00
C ALA A 413 -7.96 -7.20 -10.06
N GLU A 414 -7.32 -6.26 -9.36
CA GLU A 414 -8.04 -5.27 -8.56
C GLU A 414 -8.97 -4.41 -9.42
N VAL A 415 -8.51 -3.95 -10.59
CA VAL A 415 -9.33 -3.16 -11.52
C VAL A 415 -10.56 -3.93 -11.98
N LEU A 416 -10.41 -5.22 -12.32
CA LEU A 416 -11.53 -6.08 -12.70
C LEU A 416 -12.54 -6.26 -11.55
N LEU A 417 -12.05 -6.40 -10.31
CA LEU A 417 -12.90 -6.51 -9.12
C LEU A 417 -13.58 -5.17 -8.78
N ASN A 418 -12.88 -4.05 -8.92
CA ASN A 418 -13.44 -2.71 -8.76
C ASN A 418 -14.57 -2.45 -9.79
N TYR A 419 -14.32 -2.85 -11.04
CA TYR A 419 -15.32 -2.80 -12.11
C TYR A 419 -16.52 -3.68 -11.83
N ALA A 420 -16.29 -4.95 -11.41
CA ALA A 420 -17.37 -5.90 -11.10
C ALA A 420 -18.26 -5.38 -9.96
N GLU A 421 -17.67 -4.79 -8.92
CA GLU A 421 -18.41 -4.18 -7.82
C GLU A 421 -19.25 -2.99 -8.32
N ALA A 422 -18.62 -2.02 -8.97
CA ALA A 422 -19.28 -0.79 -9.40
C ALA A 422 -20.41 -1.05 -10.41
N VAL A 423 -20.20 -1.94 -11.39
CA VAL A 423 -21.23 -2.32 -12.37
C VAL A 423 -22.38 -3.08 -11.72
N ASN A 424 -22.09 -3.97 -10.75
CA ASN A 424 -23.13 -4.66 -9.99
C ASN A 424 -24.04 -3.68 -9.26
N GLU A 425 -23.45 -2.72 -8.56
CA GLU A 425 -24.20 -1.74 -7.77
C GLU A 425 -25.04 -0.79 -8.64
N ALA A 426 -24.49 -0.36 -9.78
CA ALA A 426 -25.17 0.56 -10.68
C ALA A 426 -26.20 -0.15 -11.59
N TYR A 427 -25.88 -1.35 -12.09
CA TYR A 427 -26.60 -1.91 -13.24
C TYR A 427 -27.04 -3.36 -13.03
N GLY A 428 -26.62 -3.98 -11.93
CA GLY A 428 -26.82 -5.41 -11.68
C GLY A 428 -25.78 -6.32 -12.36
N PRO A 429 -25.73 -7.59 -11.94
CA PRO A 429 -24.59 -8.47 -12.24
C PRO A 429 -24.49 -8.91 -13.70
N ALA A 430 -25.59 -9.00 -14.43
CA ALA A 430 -25.63 -9.55 -15.79
C ALA A 430 -25.69 -8.50 -16.89
N SER A 431 -25.96 -7.26 -16.55
CA SER A 431 -26.09 -6.16 -17.52
C SER A 431 -24.74 -5.82 -18.15
N VAL A 432 -24.76 -5.52 -19.46
CA VAL A 432 -23.64 -4.87 -20.16
C VAL A 432 -24.13 -3.47 -20.53
N PRO A 433 -23.86 -2.45 -19.70
CA PRO A 433 -24.34 -1.11 -19.96
C PRO A 433 -23.70 -0.51 -21.22
N ALA A 434 -24.41 0.37 -21.90
CA ALA A 434 -23.87 1.06 -23.07
C ALA A 434 -22.59 1.84 -22.70
N GLY A 435 -21.53 1.66 -23.48
CA GLY A 435 -20.23 2.29 -23.25
C GLY A 435 -19.33 1.57 -22.24
N LEU A 436 -19.79 0.49 -21.60
CA LEU A 436 -18.97 -0.34 -20.73
C LEU A 436 -18.55 -1.65 -21.44
N PRO A 437 -17.34 -2.19 -21.16
CA PRO A 437 -16.77 -3.28 -21.96
C PRO A 437 -17.43 -4.65 -21.70
N MET A 438 -18.02 -4.88 -20.51
CA MET A 438 -18.55 -6.20 -20.14
C MET A 438 -19.52 -6.10 -18.96
N SER A 439 -20.15 -7.23 -18.60
CA SER A 439 -20.95 -7.32 -17.38
C SER A 439 -20.08 -7.51 -16.14
N ALA A 440 -20.64 -7.21 -14.96
CA ALA A 440 -19.98 -7.49 -13.66
C ALA A 440 -19.60 -8.98 -13.53
N LYS A 441 -20.49 -9.90 -13.97
CA LYS A 441 -20.21 -11.34 -13.98
C LYS A 441 -19.03 -11.71 -14.85
N ALA A 442 -18.88 -11.08 -16.02
CA ALA A 442 -17.76 -11.36 -16.92
C ALA A 442 -16.43 -10.91 -16.31
N ALA A 443 -16.39 -9.73 -15.70
CA ALA A 443 -15.18 -9.22 -15.03
C ALA A 443 -14.76 -10.11 -13.83
N LEU A 444 -15.69 -10.52 -12.99
CA LEU A 444 -15.42 -11.45 -11.88
C LEU A 444 -14.92 -12.80 -12.39
N ALA A 445 -15.56 -13.32 -13.46
CA ALA A 445 -15.18 -14.59 -14.06
C ALA A 445 -13.75 -14.57 -14.63
N MET A 446 -13.27 -13.44 -15.16
CA MET A 446 -11.88 -13.32 -15.62
C MET A 446 -10.89 -13.58 -14.47
N VAL A 447 -11.12 -13.01 -13.30
CA VAL A 447 -10.26 -13.23 -12.12
C VAL A 447 -10.30 -14.70 -11.68
N ARG A 448 -11.48 -15.28 -11.55
CA ARG A 448 -11.67 -16.67 -11.10
C ARG A 448 -11.11 -17.70 -12.10
N ASN A 449 -11.20 -17.41 -13.39
CA ASN A 449 -10.69 -18.28 -14.46
C ASN A 449 -9.19 -18.11 -14.75
N ARG A 450 -8.45 -17.39 -13.91
CA ARG A 450 -6.97 -17.33 -14.02
C ARG A 450 -6.43 -18.76 -14.18
N ALA A 451 -5.46 -18.96 -15.08
CA ALA A 451 -4.97 -20.31 -15.42
C ALA A 451 -4.53 -21.14 -14.21
N SER A 452 -3.92 -20.50 -13.21
CA SER A 452 -3.46 -21.16 -11.98
C SER A 452 -4.57 -21.42 -10.95
N SER A 453 -5.75 -20.79 -11.07
CA SER A 453 -6.88 -20.96 -10.13
C SER A 453 -8.00 -21.80 -10.73
N SER A 454 -8.45 -21.47 -11.93
CA SER A 454 -9.46 -22.22 -12.71
C SER A 454 -10.75 -22.53 -11.91
N LEU A 455 -11.24 -21.52 -11.17
CA LEU A 455 -12.39 -21.69 -10.30
C LEU A 455 -13.71 -21.63 -11.07
N PRO A 456 -14.78 -22.32 -10.62
CA PRO A 456 -16.07 -22.27 -11.26
C PRO A 456 -16.68 -20.87 -11.22
N ALA A 457 -17.52 -20.58 -12.22
CA ALA A 457 -18.25 -19.32 -12.29
C ALA A 457 -19.21 -19.18 -11.10
N VAL A 458 -19.34 -17.94 -10.62
CA VAL A 458 -20.28 -17.60 -9.55
C VAL A 458 -21.71 -17.61 -10.09
N ASN A 459 -22.58 -18.40 -9.46
CA ASN A 459 -24.01 -18.47 -9.79
C ASN A 459 -24.82 -17.51 -8.88
N ALA A 460 -24.62 -16.21 -9.02
CA ALA A 460 -25.38 -15.20 -8.29
C ALA A 460 -26.22 -14.35 -9.27
N GLY A 461 -27.53 -14.34 -9.06
CA GLY A 461 -28.49 -13.70 -9.98
C GLY A 461 -28.97 -12.32 -9.54
N THR A 462 -28.85 -12.01 -8.25
CA THR A 462 -29.28 -10.72 -7.67
C THR A 462 -28.11 -9.83 -7.33
N VAL A 463 -28.33 -8.53 -7.21
CA VAL A 463 -27.31 -7.55 -6.81
C VAL A 463 -26.68 -7.94 -5.48
N ASP A 464 -27.48 -8.29 -4.47
CA ASP A 464 -26.99 -8.63 -3.13
C ASP A 464 -26.15 -9.91 -3.10
N ALA A 465 -26.63 -10.97 -3.78
CA ALA A 465 -25.88 -12.21 -3.86
C ALA A 465 -24.57 -12.05 -4.63
N PHE A 466 -24.56 -11.23 -5.66
CA PHE A 466 -23.36 -10.95 -6.43
C PHE A 466 -22.40 -10.01 -5.67
N ARG A 467 -22.91 -9.02 -4.93
CA ARG A 467 -22.11 -8.20 -4.00
C ARG A 467 -21.36 -9.06 -3.00
N ALA A 468 -22.04 -10.03 -2.39
CA ALA A 468 -21.39 -10.98 -1.48
C ALA A 468 -20.28 -11.77 -2.17
N ALA A 469 -20.50 -12.21 -3.41
CA ALA A 469 -19.50 -12.95 -4.19
C ALA A 469 -18.29 -12.06 -4.55
N VAL A 470 -18.50 -10.80 -4.91
CA VAL A 470 -17.39 -9.86 -5.17
C VAL A 470 -16.59 -9.59 -3.90
N LYS A 471 -17.26 -9.33 -2.77
CA LYS A 471 -16.59 -9.15 -1.46
C LYS A 471 -15.74 -10.37 -1.09
N HIS A 472 -16.27 -11.55 -1.30
CA HIS A 472 -15.57 -12.81 -1.06
C HIS A 472 -14.35 -12.98 -1.99
N GLU A 473 -14.52 -12.75 -3.30
CA GLU A 473 -13.42 -12.85 -4.25
C GLU A 473 -12.31 -11.84 -3.94
N ARG A 474 -12.67 -10.60 -3.55
CA ARG A 474 -11.68 -9.60 -3.12
C ARG A 474 -10.89 -10.07 -1.89
N GLN A 475 -11.53 -10.70 -0.92
CA GLN A 475 -10.88 -11.24 0.27
C GLN A 475 -9.82 -12.30 -0.08
N VAL A 476 -10.13 -13.18 -1.03
CA VAL A 476 -9.24 -14.27 -1.43
C VAL A 476 -8.17 -13.81 -2.42
N GLU A 477 -8.56 -13.11 -3.47
CA GLU A 477 -7.66 -12.68 -4.54
C GLU A 477 -6.65 -11.63 -4.04
N LEU A 478 -7.11 -10.65 -3.26
CA LEU A 478 -6.30 -9.53 -2.79
C LEU A 478 -5.74 -9.74 -1.37
N ALA A 479 -5.77 -10.98 -0.86
CA ALA A 479 -5.30 -11.31 0.47
C ALA A 479 -3.87 -10.78 0.71
N PHE A 480 -3.65 -10.10 1.84
CA PHE A 480 -2.39 -9.49 2.28
C PHE A 480 -1.88 -8.29 1.46
N GLU A 481 -2.64 -7.79 0.47
CA GLU A 481 -2.25 -6.69 -0.41
C GLU A 481 -2.73 -5.31 0.08
N ASP A 482 -2.96 -5.14 1.38
CA ASP A 482 -3.43 -3.90 2.01
C ASP A 482 -4.83 -3.44 1.53
N HIS A 483 -5.70 -4.39 1.15
CA HIS A 483 -7.07 -4.08 0.73
C HIS A 483 -8.11 -4.35 1.82
N ARG A 484 -8.03 -5.49 2.51
CA ARG A 484 -9.10 -6.01 3.36
C ARG A 484 -9.57 -5.02 4.43
N TYR A 485 -8.65 -4.41 5.18
CA TYR A 485 -9.00 -3.45 6.23
C TYR A 485 -9.83 -2.28 5.66
N TRP A 486 -9.35 -1.69 4.57
CA TRP A 486 -10.00 -0.56 3.93
C TRP A 486 -11.31 -0.94 3.23
N ASP A 487 -11.41 -2.12 2.66
CA ASP A 487 -12.65 -2.68 2.10
C ASP A 487 -13.72 -2.83 3.19
N LEU A 488 -13.36 -3.38 4.36
CA LEU A 488 -14.28 -3.50 5.49
C LEU A 488 -14.77 -2.13 5.97
N LEU A 489 -13.90 -1.11 5.99
CA LEU A 489 -14.29 0.25 6.36
C LEU A 489 -15.25 0.85 5.33
N ARG A 490 -14.88 0.88 4.05
CA ARG A 490 -15.71 1.50 3.01
C ARG A 490 -17.07 0.82 2.83
N TRP A 491 -17.16 -0.49 3.05
CA TRP A 491 -18.42 -1.24 3.04
C TRP A 491 -19.25 -1.07 4.30
N ARG A 492 -18.71 -0.48 5.36
CA ARG A 492 -19.29 -0.42 6.71
C ARG A 492 -19.46 -1.80 7.37
N ASP A 493 -18.71 -2.80 6.92
CA ASP A 493 -18.70 -4.15 7.48
C ASP A 493 -17.77 -4.28 8.69
N ALA A 494 -16.84 -3.32 8.89
CA ALA A 494 -15.80 -3.38 9.91
C ALA A 494 -16.35 -3.57 11.33
N ILE A 495 -17.47 -2.90 11.67
CA ILE A 495 -18.10 -3.02 12.99
C ILE A 495 -18.55 -4.45 13.32
N ASN A 496 -18.90 -5.24 12.32
CA ASN A 496 -19.31 -6.63 12.49
C ASN A 496 -18.10 -7.58 12.42
N VAL A 497 -17.29 -7.44 11.37
CA VAL A 497 -16.17 -8.37 11.09
C VAL A 497 -15.04 -8.22 12.11
N LEU A 498 -14.64 -6.97 12.43
CA LEU A 498 -13.53 -6.71 13.34
C LEU A 498 -13.89 -6.78 14.83
N ASN A 499 -15.14 -7.05 15.18
CA ASN A 499 -15.57 -7.41 16.53
C ASN A 499 -15.81 -8.93 16.67
N SER A 500 -15.67 -9.71 15.59
CA SER A 500 -15.73 -11.16 15.65
C SER A 500 -14.40 -11.75 16.18
N PRO A 501 -14.43 -12.91 16.85
CA PRO A 501 -13.22 -13.57 17.29
C PRO A 501 -12.25 -13.86 16.14
N VAL A 502 -10.97 -13.68 16.39
CA VAL A 502 -9.91 -14.15 15.50
C VAL A 502 -9.76 -15.64 15.71
N GLN A 503 -9.92 -16.40 14.65
CA GLN A 503 -9.84 -17.85 14.70
C GLN A 503 -8.50 -18.36 14.17
N GLY A 504 -8.07 -19.47 14.73
CA GLY A 504 -6.93 -20.26 14.31
C GLY A 504 -7.25 -21.73 14.36
N VAL A 505 -6.30 -22.58 14.03
CA VAL A 505 -6.41 -24.02 14.08
C VAL A 505 -5.45 -24.59 15.12
N LYS A 506 -5.96 -25.44 16.00
CA LYS A 506 -5.14 -26.28 16.89
C LYS A 506 -4.90 -27.63 16.21
N VAL A 507 -3.63 -27.94 16.02
CA VAL A 507 -3.20 -29.19 15.40
C VAL A 507 -2.82 -30.18 16.51
N THR A 508 -3.42 -31.37 16.47
CA THR A 508 -3.06 -32.47 17.37
C THR A 508 -2.65 -33.68 16.55
N ARG A 509 -1.80 -34.54 17.12
CA ARG A 509 -1.32 -35.77 16.49
C ARG A 509 -1.59 -36.93 17.40
N SER A 510 -2.23 -37.96 16.85
CA SER A 510 -2.42 -39.26 17.50
C SER A 510 -1.88 -40.32 16.55
N GLU A 511 -0.84 -41.03 16.99
CA GLU A 511 -0.09 -41.97 16.13
C GLU A 511 0.44 -41.25 14.87
N ASP A 512 -0.01 -41.66 13.68
CA ASP A 512 0.39 -41.11 12.40
C ASP A 512 -0.68 -40.19 11.77
N ARG A 513 -1.70 -39.78 12.54
CA ARG A 513 -2.80 -38.94 12.05
C ARG A 513 -2.82 -37.59 12.74
N TYR A 514 -3.01 -36.56 11.94
CA TYR A 514 -3.30 -35.23 12.43
C TYR A 514 -4.82 -35.02 12.53
N SER A 515 -5.22 -34.22 13.51
CA SER A 515 -6.58 -33.68 13.61
C SER A 515 -6.51 -32.17 13.84
N TYR A 516 -7.52 -31.48 13.35
CA TYR A 516 -7.57 -30.04 13.25
C TYR A 516 -8.84 -29.53 13.94
N GLU A 517 -8.67 -28.63 14.91
CA GLU A 517 -9.76 -28.03 15.68
C GLU A 517 -9.70 -26.52 15.52
N VAL A 518 -10.79 -25.91 15.03
CA VAL A 518 -10.90 -24.44 14.97
C VAL A 518 -11.06 -23.89 16.38
N VAL A 519 -10.24 -22.91 16.76
CA VAL A 519 -10.24 -22.31 18.08
C VAL A 519 -10.18 -20.79 18.00
N ASP A 520 -10.80 -20.11 18.94
CA ASP A 520 -10.66 -18.67 19.10
C ASP A 520 -9.31 -18.35 19.75
N VAL A 521 -8.53 -17.45 19.11
CA VAL A 521 -7.15 -17.13 19.54
C VAL A 521 -6.99 -15.71 20.02
N ALA A 522 -7.87 -14.80 19.64
CA ALA A 522 -7.87 -13.42 20.12
C ALA A 522 -9.22 -12.74 19.91
N ASP A 523 -9.51 -11.76 20.78
CA ASP A 523 -10.63 -10.84 20.63
C ASP A 523 -10.14 -9.51 20.09
N ARG A 524 -10.98 -8.88 19.27
CA ARG A 524 -10.77 -7.55 18.72
C ARG A 524 -11.87 -6.59 19.15
N THR A 525 -11.59 -5.31 19.01
CA THR A 525 -12.55 -4.26 19.28
C THR A 525 -12.47 -3.21 18.18
N PHE A 526 -13.58 -2.94 17.54
CA PHE A 526 -13.74 -1.87 16.57
C PHE A 526 -14.94 -1.00 16.98
N MET A 527 -14.78 0.31 16.96
CA MET A 527 -15.80 1.27 17.35
C MET A 527 -16.13 2.18 16.17
N GLU A 528 -17.27 2.84 16.22
CA GLU A 528 -17.74 3.75 15.16
C GLU A 528 -16.68 4.82 14.80
N ARG A 529 -15.98 5.37 15.79
CA ARG A 529 -14.92 6.35 15.55
C ARG A 529 -13.76 5.80 14.71
N ASN A 530 -13.54 4.48 14.69
CA ASN A 530 -12.39 3.86 14.03
C ASN A 530 -12.54 3.77 12.50
N TYR A 531 -13.68 4.22 11.93
CA TYR A 531 -13.83 4.34 10.47
C TYR A 531 -12.88 5.36 9.86
N TYR A 532 -12.40 6.33 10.65
CA TYR A 532 -11.34 7.26 10.26
C TYR A 532 -10.26 7.31 11.35
N LEU A 533 -9.02 7.55 10.93
CA LEU A 533 -7.94 7.77 11.87
C LEU A 533 -7.99 9.17 12.47
N PRO A 534 -7.56 9.33 13.74
CA PRO A 534 -7.44 10.66 14.34
C PRO A 534 -6.23 11.41 13.76
N PHE A 535 -6.40 12.71 13.56
CA PHE A 535 -5.27 13.61 13.44
C PHE A 535 -4.51 13.69 14.78
N MET A 536 -3.19 13.84 14.72
CA MET A 536 -2.44 14.04 15.95
C MET A 536 -2.83 15.35 16.61
N ARG A 537 -2.95 15.32 17.94
CA ARG A 537 -3.33 16.48 18.74
C ARG A 537 -2.44 17.70 18.47
N SER A 538 -1.15 17.49 18.24
CA SER A 538 -0.22 18.55 17.88
C SER A 538 -0.62 19.28 16.59
N GLU A 539 -1.05 18.56 15.56
CA GLU A 539 -1.48 19.19 14.29
C GLU A 539 -2.78 19.97 14.47
N VAL A 540 -3.77 19.38 15.18
CA VAL A 540 -5.04 20.07 15.46
C VAL A 540 -4.81 21.36 16.25
N VAL A 541 -3.96 21.33 17.28
CA VAL A 541 -3.63 22.53 18.07
C VAL A 541 -2.86 23.56 17.23
N ASN A 542 -1.88 23.11 16.45
CA ASN A 542 -1.04 24.01 15.65
C ASN A 542 -1.82 24.65 14.48
N SER A 543 -2.90 24.03 14.01
CA SER A 543 -3.78 24.57 12.96
C SER A 543 -4.65 25.73 13.42
N LYS A 544 -4.71 26.01 14.73
CA LYS A 544 -5.53 27.10 15.32
C LYS A 544 -7.02 27.06 14.90
N GLY A 545 -7.55 25.85 14.66
CA GLY A 545 -8.95 25.63 14.33
C GLY A 545 -9.25 25.43 12.84
N THR A 546 -8.27 25.45 11.96
CA THR A 546 -8.46 25.15 10.53
C THR A 546 -8.53 23.64 10.25
N LEU A 547 -7.99 22.80 11.13
CA LEU A 547 -8.04 21.34 11.06
C LEU A 547 -8.94 20.83 12.19
N GLU A 548 -10.18 20.49 11.86
CA GLU A 548 -11.10 19.83 12.78
C GLU A 548 -10.76 18.35 12.92
N GLN A 549 -10.84 17.83 14.17
CA GLN A 549 -10.62 16.43 14.47
C GLN A 549 -11.76 15.55 13.92
N ASN A 550 -11.46 14.30 13.61
CA ASN A 550 -12.48 13.29 13.32
C ASN A 550 -13.34 12.99 14.54
N ALA A 551 -14.63 12.72 14.32
CA ALA A 551 -15.60 12.49 15.38
C ALA A 551 -15.17 11.35 16.32
N GLY A 552 -15.31 11.57 17.62
CA GLY A 552 -15.00 10.59 18.67
C GLY A 552 -13.54 10.59 19.18
N TYR A 553 -12.72 11.58 18.76
CA TYR A 553 -11.33 11.72 19.20
C TYR A 553 -11.03 13.05 19.89
#